data_a4cc97885f8d0a5be3c0b35faec34d59
#
_entry.id   a4cc97885f8d0a5be3c0b35faec34d59
#
_cell.length_a   1.000
_cell.length_b   1.000
_cell.length_c   1.000
_cell.angle_alpha   90.00
_cell.angle_beta   90.00
_cell.angle_gamma   90.00
#
_symmetry.space_group_name_H-M   'P 1'
#
loop_
_entity.id
_entity.type
_entity.pdbx_description
1 polymer ?
#
loop_
_entity_poly.entity_id
_entity_poly.type
_entity_poly.pdbx_seq_one_letter_code
_entity_poly.pdbx_strand_id
1 'polypeptide(L)'
;MANQEIARRRTFAIIAHQDAGKTSLTEKLLLFGGQIQVAGAVKSNKIKKTATSDWMDIEKQRGISVTTSVMEFDYHDYKINILDTPGHQDFAEDTYRTLTAVDSVIIVVDGAKGVETQTRKLMEVCRMRNTPVIIFVNKMDREAKDPFDLLDELEEELVINVRPLTWPIESGPRFKGVYNIYEQKLNLFQPSKQVVTEKVEVDIHTEDLDNHIGTPLAEKLRSELELIDGVYPEFNVDDYLKGELAPVFFGSALNNFGVQELLDCFVEIAPSPRPVQAEEREVQPEEPKFTGFVFKITANIDPNHRSCVAFCKVCSGKFTRNTPYLHVRHNKTMRFSSPTQFMAQRKTTVDEAWAGDIIGLPDNGTFKIGDTLTEGELLHFKGLPSFSPEMFKYIENADPMKTKQLNKGIDQLMDEGVAQLFVNQFNGRKIIGTVGQLQFEVIQYRLENEYNAKCRWEPLSLYKACWIESDDPAELEAFKKRKYQYMAKDRDGRDVFLADSGYVLQMAQMDFKHIKFHFTSEF
;
A
#
# COMPACT_ATOMS: atom_id res chain seq x y z
N MET A 1 -10.45 -20.17 21.30
CA MET A 1 -9.03 -19.77 21.11
C MET A 1 -8.77 -19.32 19.67
N ALA A 2 -8.97 -20.13 18.62
CA ALA A 2 -8.69 -19.70 17.23
C ALA A 2 -9.45 -18.43 16.82
N ASN A 3 -10.76 -18.40 16.99
CA ASN A 3 -11.58 -17.22 16.64
C ASN A 3 -11.22 -15.97 17.46
N GLN A 4 -10.74 -16.10 18.68
CA GLN A 4 -10.27 -14.96 19.48
C GLN A 4 -8.96 -14.40 18.92
N GLU A 5 -8.03 -15.28 18.51
CA GLU A 5 -6.78 -14.86 17.88
C GLU A 5 -7.04 -14.16 16.55
N ILE A 6 -7.98 -14.65 15.74
CA ILE A 6 -8.36 -13.99 14.47
C ILE A 6 -9.02 -12.64 14.76
N ALA A 7 -10.01 -12.60 15.67
CA ALA A 7 -10.78 -11.40 15.97
C ALA A 7 -9.94 -10.21 16.51
N ARG A 8 -8.79 -10.47 17.15
CA ARG A 8 -7.90 -9.42 17.66
C ARG A 8 -6.97 -8.81 16.61
N ARG A 9 -6.93 -9.33 15.38
CA ARG A 9 -6.03 -8.85 14.34
C ARG A 9 -6.62 -7.69 13.56
N ARG A 10 -5.78 -6.71 13.27
CA ARG A 10 -6.09 -5.55 12.44
C ARG A 10 -4.97 -5.37 11.44
N THR A 11 -5.28 -5.51 10.16
CA THR A 11 -4.30 -5.40 9.08
C THR A 11 -4.72 -4.29 8.13
N PHE A 12 -3.91 -3.25 8.03
CA PHE A 12 -4.25 -2.09 7.22
C PHE A 12 -3.04 -1.51 6.49
N ALA A 13 -3.33 -0.83 5.39
CA ALA A 13 -2.36 -0.02 4.67
C ALA A 13 -2.52 1.45 5.01
N ILE A 14 -1.40 2.18 5.02
CA ILE A 14 -1.42 3.63 5.04
C ILE A 14 -1.07 4.11 3.62
N ILE A 15 -2.00 4.84 3.02
CA ILE A 15 -1.87 5.38 1.67
C ILE A 15 -1.98 6.90 1.68
N ALA A 16 -1.28 7.56 0.77
CA ALA A 16 -1.29 9.01 0.66
C ALA A 16 -0.70 9.47 -0.67
N HIS A 17 -1.00 10.69 -1.05
CA HIS A 17 -0.17 11.42 -1.99
C HIS A 17 1.20 11.73 -1.37
N GLN A 18 2.20 11.95 -2.23
CA GLN A 18 3.55 12.30 -1.78
C GLN A 18 3.54 13.54 -0.86
N ASP A 19 4.36 13.52 0.18
CA ASP A 19 4.50 14.59 1.17
C ASP A 19 3.24 14.90 2.03
N ALA A 20 2.15 14.13 1.96
CA ALA A 20 0.98 14.31 2.85
C ALA A 20 1.29 13.99 4.34
N GLY A 21 2.40 13.29 4.59
CA GLY A 21 2.87 12.97 5.95
C GLY A 21 2.63 11.53 6.38
N LYS A 22 2.47 10.63 5.42
CA LYS A 22 2.26 9.19 5.62
C LYS A 22 3.32 8.58 6.55
N THR A 23 4.59 8.67 6.18
CA THR A 23 5.71 8.14 6.98
C THR A 23 5.76 8.74 8.39
N SER A 24 5.40 10.02 8.54
CA SER A 24 5.28 10.64 9.86
C SER A 24 4.17 10.01 10.70
N LEU A 25 3.01 9.72 10.09
CA LEU A 25 1.91 9.04 10.77
C LEU A 25 2.33 7.62 11.17
N THR A 26 2.92 6.85 10.26
CA THR A 26 3.43 5.50 10.52
C THR A 26 4.39 5.46 11.72
N GLU A 27 5.39 6.36 11.75
CA GLU A 27 6.34 6.48 12.87
C GLU A 27 5.64 6.81 14.19
N LYS A 28 4.56 7.59 14.17
CA LYS A 28 3.81 7.92 15.38
C LYS A 28 2.94 6.77 15.85
N LEU A 29 2.31 6.02 14.95
CA LEU A 29 1.58 4.80 15.31
C LEU A 29 2.52 3.77 15.98
N LEU A 30 3.74 3.59 15.45
CA LEU A 30 4.76 2.74 16.06
C LEU A 30 5.23 3.26 17.43
N LEU A 31 5.29 4.59 17.60
CA LEU A 31 5.63 5.22 18.87
C LEU A 31 4.55 4.96 19.94
N PHE A 32 3.28 5.14 19.60
CA PHE A 32 2.15 4.86 20.47
C PHE A 32 2.01 3.35 20.78
N GLY A 33 2.33 2.50 19.80
CA GLY A 33 2.44 1.05 19.99
C GLY A 33 3.67 0.59 20.79
N GLY A 34 4.51 1.53 21.29
CA GLY A 34 5.67 1.23 22.13
C GLY A 34 6.85 0.54 21.41
N GLN A 35 6.81 0.45 20.06
CA GLN A 35 7.86 -0.24 19.29
C GLN A 35 9.11 0.60 19.09
N ILE A 36 8.98 1.90 19.11
CA ILE A 36 10.07 2.85 19.00
C ILE A 36 10.00 3.86 20.15
N GLN A 37 11.17 4.28 20.63
CA GLN A 37 11.25 5.27 21.73
C GLN A 37 11.18 6.71 21.22
N VAL A 38 11.60 6.94 19.98
CA VAL A 38 11.61 8.27 19.34
C VAL A 38 11.31 8.09 17.86
N ALA A 39 10.29 8.77 17.38
CA ALA A 39 9.94 8.76 15.95
C ALA A 39 11.04 9.40 15.10
N GLY A 40 11.31 8.80 13.93
CA GLY A 40 12.20 9.35 12.92
C GLY A 40 11.53 10.46 12.10
N ALA A 41 12.30 11.17 11.29
CA ALA A 41 11.79 12.21 10.38
C ALA A 41 12.42 12.09 8.99
N VAL A 42 11.59 12.24 7.96
CA VAL A 42 11.98 12.09 6.54
C VAL A 42 12.83 13.28 6.05
N LYS A 43 12.58 14.49 6.54
CA LYS A 43 13.25 15.73 6.07
C LYS A 43 13.61 16.65 7.22
N SER A 44 14.58 16.29 8.03
CA SER A 44 15.12 17.25 9.00
C SER A 44 16.64 17.15 9.09
N ASN A 45 17.33 18.21 8.64
CA ASN A 45 18.78 18.38 8.84
C ASN A 45 19.19 18.42 10.32
N LYS A 46 18.23 18.43 11.25
CA LYS A 46 18.46 18.48 12.71
C LYS A 46 18.24 17.14 13.42
N ILE A 47 17.60 16.16 12.77
CA ILE A 47 17.33 14.84 13.37
C ILE A 47 18.18 13.80 12.64
N LYS A 48 19.13 13.20 13.36
CA LYS A 48 20.06 12.19 12.82
C LYS A 48 19.41 10.80 12.60
N LYS A 49 18.13 10.61 12.95
CA LYS A 49 17.44 9.33 12.86
C LYS A 49 16.52 9.34 11.64
N THR A 50 16.77 8.44 10.68
CA THR A 50 15.89 8.19 9.53
C THR A 50 14.63 7.47 9.98
N ALA A 51 13.55 7.55 9.19
CA ALA A 51 12.31 6.82 9.45
C ALA A 51 12.56 5.30 9.50
N THR A 52 11.85 4.62 10.37
CA THR A 52 11.99 3.17 10.57
C THR A 52 11.45 2.39 9.37
N SER A 53 10.44 2.93 8.68
CA SER A 53 9.85 2.38 7.47
C SER A 53 10.79 2.45 6.26
N ASP A 54 11.66 3.47 6.17
CA ASP A 54 12.59 3.66 5.06
C ASP A 54 13.92 2.92 5.34
N TRP A 55 13.98 1.67 4.93
CA TRP A 55 15.12 0.81 5.23
C TRP A 55 16.18 0.76 4.10
N MET A 56 15.80 1.01 2.85
CA MET A 56 16.72 1.05 1.72
C MET A 56 17.59 2.31 1.73
N ASP A 57 18.86 2.18 1.30
CA ASP A 57 19.77 3.34 1.25
C ASP A 57 19.30 4.39 0.23
N ILE A 58 18.66 3.98 -0.86
CA ILE A 58 18.09 4.91 -1.84
C ILE A 58 16.89 5.69 -1.28
N GLU A 59 16.07 5.07 -0.43
CA GLU A 59 14.97 5.74 0.28
C GLU A 59 15.50 6.81 1.22
N LYS A 60 16.53 6.46 2.00
CA LYS A 60 17.20 7.40 2.92
C LYS A 60 17.88 8.58 2.20
N GLN A 61 18.52 8.31 1.05
CA GLN A 61 19.18 9.34 0.25
C GLN A 61 18.19 10.29 -0.42
N ARG A 62 17.09 9.77 -0.94
CA ARG A 62 16.07 10.53 -1.66
C ARG A 62 15.00 11.12 -0.74
N GLY A 63 14.82 10.57 0.47
CA GLY A 63 13.78 10.94 1.42
C GLY A 63 12.37 10.60 0.91
N ILE A 64 12.23 9.52 0.16
CA ILE A 64 10.96 8.98 -0.36
C ILE A 64 10.93 7.47 -0.17
N SER A 65 9.78 6.93 0.21
CA SER A 65 9.55 5.49 0.26
C SER A 65 9.37 4.94 -1.16
N VAL A 66 10.10 3.89 -1.48
CA VAL A 66 10.13 3.24 -2.81
C VAL A 66 9.34 1.93 -2.80
N THR A 67 9.31 1.25 -1.66
CA THR A 67 8.65 -0.03 -1.49
C THR A 67 7.82 -0.05 -0.21
N THR A 68 6.77 -0.87 -0.19
CA THR A 68 5.95 -1.08 1.01
C THR A 68 6.76 -1.72 2.12
N SER A 69 6.70 -1.15 3.31
CA SER A 69 7.25 -1.72 4.54
C SER A 69 6.15 -2.39 5.35
N VAL A 70 6.43 -3.62 5.81
CA VAL A 70 5.52 -4.39 6.66
C VAL A 70 6.02 -4.29 8.10
N MET A 71 5.15 -3.91 9.01
CA MET A 71 5.46 -3.76 10.43
C MET A 71 4.33 -4.29 11.28
N GLU A 72 4.67 -4.83 12.44
CA GLU A 72 3.72 -5.42 13.38
C GLU A 72 3.97 -4.88 14.78
N PHE A 73 2.89 -4.70 15.55
CA PHE A 73 2.96 -4.39 16.98
C PHE A 73 1.65 -4.77 17.69
N ASP A 74 1.73 -4.92 19.02
CA ASP A 74 0.55 -5.07 19.86
C ASP A 74 0.12 -3.70 20.40
N TYR A 75 -1.18 -3.43 20.41
CA TYR A 75 -1.78 -2.24 21.00
C TYR A 75 -3.06 -2.62 21.72
N HIS A 76 -3.13 -2.34 23.04
CA HIS A 76 -4.14 -2.92 23.91
C HIS A 76 -4.19 -4.46 23.71
N ASP A 77 -5.39 -5.01 23.48
CA ASP A 77 -5.57 -6.45 23.23
C ASP A 77 -5.50 -6.83 21.74
N TYR A 78 -5.16 -5.88 20.87
CA TYR A 78 -5.12 -6.07 19.42
C TYR A 78 -3.70 -6.30 18.90
N LYS A 79 -3.60 -7.16 17.89
CA LYS A 79 -2.39 -7.35 17.09
C LYS A 79 -2.53 -6.60 15.77
N ILE A 80 -1.64 -5.67 15.55
CA ILE A 80 -1.72 -4.71 14.45
C ILE A 80 -0.63 -4.99 13.42
N ASN A 81 -1.04 -5.11 12.16
CA ASN A 81 -0.16 -5.21 11.00
C ASN A 81 -0.32 -3.93 10.16
N ILE A 82 0.74 -3.14 10.06
CA ILE A 82 0.80 -1.93 9.22
C ILE A 82 1.59 -2.23 7.94
N LEU A 83 1.01 -1.84 6.81
CA LEU A 83 1.68 -1.81 5.52
C LEU A 83 1.86 -0.35 5.10
N ASP A 84 3.07 0.18 5.29
CA ASP A 84 3.41 1.55 4.90
C ASP A 84 3.80 1.58 3.42
N THR A 85 2.92 2.10 2.57
CA THR A 85 3.06 2.06 1.11
C THR A 85 3.88 3.24 0.57
N PRO A 86 4.47 3.16 -0.64
CA PRO A 86 5.06 4.33 -1.28
C PRO A 86 3.99 5.40 -1.57
N GLY A 87 4.35 6.68 -1.38
CA GLY A 87 3.46 7.81 -1.70
C GLY A 87 3.65 8.35 -3.12
N HIS A 88 4.72 7.98 -3.80
CA HIS A 88 5.03 8.47 -5.15
C HIS A 88 4.30 7.66 -6.21
N GLN A 89 3.71 8.33 -7.22
CA GLN A 89 2.93 7.69 -8.29
C GLN A 89 3.71 6.63 -9.08
N ASP A 90 5.02 6.79 -9.23
CA ASP A 90 5.86 5.83 -9.95
C ASP A 90 5.88 4.44 -9.31
N PHE A 91 5.54 4.34 -8.01
CA PHE A 91 5.48 3.09 -7.25
C PHE A 91 4.04 2.64 -6.93
N ALA A 92 3.06 3.16 -7.66
CA ALA A 92 1.65 2.87 -7.43
C ALA A 92 1.30 1.37 -7.54
N GLU A 93 1.97 0.61 -8.43
CA GLU A 93 1.75 -0.84 -8.56
C GLU A 93 2.07 -1.60 -7.26
N ASP A 94 3.13 -1.22 -6.54
CA ASP A 94 3.44 -1.84 -5.23
C ASP A 94 2.33 -1.54 -4.21
N THR A 95 1.79 -0.31 -4.24
CA THR A 95 0.65 0.07 -3.41
C THR A 95 -0.60 -0.74 -3.77
N TYR A 96 -0.92 -0.88 -5.06
CA TYR A 96 -2.11 -1.65 -5.50
C TYR A 96 -2.03 -3.11 -5.05
N ARG A 97 -0.86 -3.75 -5.21
CA ARG A 97 -0.64 -5.12 -4.72
C ARG A 97 -0.77 -5.21 -3.19
N THR A 98 -0.22 -4.24 -2.48
CA THR A 98 -0.34 -4.17 -1.02
C THR A 98 -1.79 -4.09 -0.56
N LEU A 99 -2.64 -3.34 -1.28
CA LEU A 99 -4.07 -3.23 -0.98
C LEU A 99 -4.83 -4.55 -1.10
N THR A 100 -4.28 -5.57 -1.78
CA THR A 100 -4.89 -6.91 -1.79
C THR A 100 -4.72 -7.66 -0.48
N ALA A 101 -3.70 -7.30 0.31
CA ALA A 101 -3.33 -8.01 1.53
C ALA A 101 -3.91 -7.38 2.80
N VAL A 102 -4.64 -6.27 2.70
CA VAL A 102 -5.16 -5.55 3.86
C VAL A 102 -6.68 -5.65 3.97
N ASP A 103 -7.16 -5.49 5.19
CA ASP A 103 -8.58 -5.57 5.53
C ASP A 103 -9.22 -4.18 5.64
N SER A 104 -8.41 -3.13 5.82
CA SER A 104 -8.83 -1.71 5.84
C SER A 104 -7.69 -0.79 5.41
N VAL A 105 -7.97 0.50 5.25
CA VAL A 105 -7.01 1.51 4.77
C VAL A 105 -7.14 2.79 5.56
N ILE A 106 -6.01 3.43 5.88
CA ILE A 106 -5.96 4.81 6.34
C ILE A 106 -5.43 5.69 5.20
N ILE A 107 -6.23 6.65 4.75
CA ILE A 107 -5.85 7.65 3.77
C ILE A 107 -5.36 8.90 4.49
N VAL A 108 -4.13 9.34 4.21
CA VAL A 108 -3.61 10.59 4.76
C VAL A 108 -3.73 11.70 3.73
N VAL A 109 -4.40 12.78 4.11
CA VAL A 109 -4.64 13.98 3.29
C VAL A 109 -3.93 15.16 3.92
N ASP A 110 -3.28 16.01 3.11
CA ASP A 110 -2.69 17.26 3.58
C ASP A 110 -3.78 18.34 3.73
N GLY A 111 -4.01 18.83 4.94
CA GLY A 111 -5.05 19.81 5.22
C GLY A 111 -4.94 21.13 4.43
N ALA A 112 -3.73 21.48 3.98
CA ALA A 112 -3.53 22.67 3.14
C ALA A 112 -3.82 22.42 1.66
N LYS A 113 -3.58 21.19 1.18
CA LYS A 113 -3.72 20.83 -0.24
C LYS A 113 -5.06 20.20 -0.57
N GLY A 114 -5.64 19.41 0.34
CA GLY A 114 -6.85 18.62 0.12
C GLY A 114 -6.57 17.35 -0.67
N VAL A 115 -7.53 16.94 -1.50
CA VAL A 115 -7.47 15.71 -2.29
C VAL A 115 -6.58 15.88 -3.51
N GLU A 116 -5.50 15.13 -3.57
CA GLU A 116 -4.53 15.16 -4.67
C GLU A 116 -4.74 13.95 -5.61
N THR A 117 -4.21 14.03 -6.84
CA THR A 117 -4.44 13.05 -7.91
C THR A 117 -4.18 11.60 -7.50
N GLN A 118 -3.10 11.35 -6.75
CA GLN A 118 -2.77 9.99 -6.31
C GLN A 118 -3.79 9.46 -5.29
N THR A 119 -4.30 10.33 -4.42
CA THR A 119 -5.35 9.97 -3.45
C THR A 119 -6.61 9.46 -4.13
N ARG A 120 -7.05 10.14 -5.23
CA ARG A 120 -8.21 9.70 -6.03
C ARG A 120 -8.01 8.31 -6.62
N LYS A 121 -6.86 8.07 -7.27
CA LYS A 121 -6.53 6.76 -7.87
C LYS A 121 -6.51 5.63 -6.83
N LEU A 122 -5.93 5.89 -5.66
CA LEU A 122 -5.87 4.91 -4.58
C LEU A 122 -7.25 4.63 -3.98
N MET A 123 -8.08 5.65 -3.84
CA MET A 123 -9.46 5.47 -3.39
C MET A 123 -10.30 4.67 -4.37
N GLU A 124 -10.08 4.84 -5.68
CA GLU A 124 -10.74 4.04 -6.70
C GLU A 124 -10.46 2.54 -6.52
N VAL A 125 -9.22 2.17 -6.24
CA VAL A 125 -8.84 0.78 -5.94
C VAL A 125 -9.50 0.27 -4.65
N CYS A 126 -9.54 1.08 -3.60
CA CYS A 126 -10.24 0.72 -2.35
C CYS A 126 -11.72 0.45 -2.60
N ARG A 127 -12.38 1.31 -3.40
CA ARG A 127 -13.79 1.20 -3.76
C ARG A 127 -14.09 -0.06 -4.59
N MET A 128 -13.24 -0.39 -5.58
CA MET A 128 -13.37 -1.63 -6.38
C MET A 128 -13.36 -2.89 -5.51
N ARG A 129 -12.75 -2.83 -4.34
CA ARG A 129 -12.61 -3.95 -3.41
C ARG A 129 -13.54 -3.83 -2.19
N ASN A 130 -14.37 -2.81 -2.11
CA ASN A 130 -15.17 -2.47 -0.94
C ASN A 130 -14.33 -2.46 0.35
N THR A 131 -13.10 -1.92 0.26
CA THR A 131 -12.19 -1.85 1.41
C THR A 131 -12.60 -0.68 2.29
N PRO A 132 -12.86 -0.90 3.59
CA PRO A 132 -13.16 0.18 4.54
C PRO A 132 -12.01 1.19 4.61
N VAL A 133 -12.36 2.47 4.60
CA VAL A 133 -11.40 3.58 4.56
C VAL A 133 -11.63 4.52 5.73
N ILE A 134 -10.56 4.88 6.44
CA ILE A 134 -10.51 5.98 7.39
C ILE A 134 -9.66 7.09 6.78
N ILE A 135 -10.07 8.34 6.95
CA ILE A 135 -9.35 9.50 6.44
C ILE A 135 -8.71 10.26 7.59
N PHE A 136 -7.41 10.54 7.48
CA PHE A 136 -6.67 11.38 8.41
C PHE A 136 -6.23 12.66 7.72
N VAL A 137 -6.88 13.78 8.05
CA VAL A 137 -6.51 15.13 7.58
C VAL A 137 -5.37 15.64 8.44
N ASN A 138 -4.17 15.63 7.86
CA ASN A 138 -2.90 15.89 8.54
C ASN A 138 -2.44 17.34 8.37
N LYS A 139 -1.52 17.76 9.21
CA LYS A 139 -0.84 19.07 9.19
C LYS A 139 -1.73 20.25 9.58
N MET A 140 -2.69 20.03 10.45
CA MET A 140 -3.53 21.11 11.02
C MET A 140 -2.74 22.17 11.81
N ASP A 141 -1.48 21.88 12.17
CA ASP A 141 -0.51 22.83 12.74
C ASP A 141 0.01 23.87 11.74
N ARG A 142 -0.39 23.77 10.47
CA ARG A 142 -0.12 24.74 9.40
C ARG A 142 -1.41 25.33 8.91
N GLU A 143 -1.32 26.45 8.17
CA GLU A 143 -2.50 27.00 7.50
C GLU A 143 -3.11 25.92 6.60
N ALA A 144 -4.35 25.55 6.93
CA ALA A 144 -5.14 24.55 6.25
C ALA A 144 -6.35 25.20 5.59
N LYS A 145 -6.99 24.49 4.66
CA LYS A 145 -8.32 24.84 4.15
C LYS A 145 -9.34 24.81 5.29
N ASP A 146 -10.49 25.41 5.08
CA ASP A 146 -11.61 25.30 6.01
C ASP A 146 -12.00 23.82 6.18
N PRO A 147 -12.25 23.32 7.39
CA PRO A 147 -12.62 21.94 7.62
C PRO A 147 -13.88 21.48 6.86
N PHE A 148 -14.88 22.33 6.69
CA PHE A 148 -16.07 21.99 5.90
C PHE A 148 -15.75 21.91 4.42
N ASP A 149 -14.97 22.84 3.88
CA ASP A 149 -14.50 22.78 2.48
C ASP A 149 -13.70 21.49 2.23
N LEU A 150 -12.92 21.04 3.21
CA LEU A 150 -12.19 19.77 3.12
C LEU A 150 -13.11 18.56 3.12
N LEU A 151 -14.17 18.55 3.95
CA LEU A 151 -15.15 17.46 3.97
C LEU A 151 -15.91 17.38 2.64
N ASP A 152 -16.36 18.52 2.11
CA ASP A 152 -17.04 18.59 0.81
C ASP A 152 -16.13 18.10 -0.31
N GLU A 153 -14.85 18.52 -0.33
CA GLU A 153 -13.85 18.04 -1.30
C GLU A 153 -13.60 16.53 -1.17
N LEU A 154 -13.56 15.99 0.05
CA LEU A 154 -13.42 14.55 0.29
C LEU A 154 -14.61 13.77 -0.27
N GLU A 155 -15.85 14.22 -0.04
CA GLU A 155 -17.05 13.57 -0.57
C GLU A 155 -17.10 13.59 -2.10
N GLU A 156 -16.89 14.77 -2.70
CA GLU A 156 -16.96 14.94 -4.14
C GLU A 156 -15.85 14.18 -4.88
N GLU A 157 -14.61 14.31 -4.44
CA GLU A 157 -13.44 13.79 -5.14
C GLU A 157 -13.18 12.31 -4.86
N LEU A 158 -13.52 11.82 -3.68
CA LEU A 158 -13.35 10.41 -3.32
C LEU A 158 -14.62 9.59 -3.54
N VAL A 159 -15.75 10.23 -3.82
CA VAL A 159 -17.06 9.60 -4.07
C VAL A 159 -17.43 8.63 -2.94
N ILE A 160 -17.43 9.14 -1.71
CA ILE A 160 -17.77 8.42 -0.48
C ILE A 160 -18.39 9.38 0.52
N ASN A 161 -19.41 8.94 1.26
CA ASN A 161 -19.90 9.75 2.37
C ASN A 161 -18.85 9.87 3.47
N VAL A 162 -18.76 11.03 4.12
CA VAL A 162 -17.83 11.23 5.22
C VAL A 162 -18.56 11.58 6.51
N ARG A 163 -17.95 11.21 7.64
CA ARG A 163 -18.37 11.69 8.98
C ARG A 163 -17.13 12.07 9.78
N PRO A 164 -16.97 13.33 10.19
CA PRO A 164 -15.90 13.69 11.11
C PRO A 164 -16.14 13.06 12.49
N LEU A 165 -15.11 12.37 13.01
CA LEU A 165 -15.08 11.84 14.37
C LEU A 165 -14.20 12.69 15.30
N THR A 166 -13.35 13.54 14.75
CA THR A 166 -12.68 14.62 15.48
C THR A 166 -12.85 15.93 14.74
N TRP A 167 -12.91 17.05 15.48
CA TRP A 167 -13.06 18.38 14.89
C TRP A 167 -11.92 19.31 15.35
N PRO A 168 -11.25 20.01 14.45
CA PRO A 168 -10.13 20.87 14.81
C PRO A 168 -10.61 22.19 15.42
N ILE A 169 -9.93 22.64 16.46
CA ILE A 169 -10.16 23.94 17.07
C ILE A 169 -9.10 24.88 16.52
N GLU A 170 -9.47 25.68 15.51
CA GLU A 170 -8.58 26.50 14.71
C GLU A 170 -7.55 25.69 13.88
N SER A 171 -6.74 26.39 13.11
CA SER A 171 -5.65 25.81 12.31
C SER A 171 -4.42 26.72 12.30
N GLY A 172 -3.29 26.20 11.82
CA GLY A 172 -2.04 26.93 11.74
C GLY A 172 -1.47 27.33 13.10
N PRO A 173 -0.90 28.54 13.23
CA PRO A 173 -0.35 29.01 14.50
C PRO A 173 -1.38 29.16 15.63
N ARG A 174 -2.65 29.20 15.30
CA ARG A 174 -3.77 29.31 16.26
C ARG A 174 -4.35 27.96 16.64
N PHE A 175 -3.88 26.87 16.09
CA PHE A 175 -4.36 25.52 16.38
C PHE A 175 -4.29 25.24 17.89
N LYS A 176 -5.45 25.01 18.50
CA LYS A 176 -5.60 24.77 19.95
C LYS A 176 -5.68 23.29 20.29
N GLY A 177 -6.27 22.52 19.38
CA GLY A 177 -6.55 21.12 19.64
C GLY A 177 -7.61 20.55 18.73
N VAL A 178 -8.12 19.36 19.11
CA VAL A 178 -9.31 18.78 18.50
C VAL A 178 -10.33 18.41 19.57
N TYR A 179 -11.58 18.52 19.21
CA TYR A 179 -12.66 17.91 19.96
C TYR A 179 -12.93 16.53 19.36
N ASN A 180 -12.82 15.46 20.17
CA ASN A 180 -13.17 14.11 19.78
C ASN A 180 -14.69 13.94 19.91
N ILE A 181 -15.39 13.95 18.77
CA ILE A 181 -16.85 13.83 18.70
C ILE A 181 -17.29 12.42 19.13
N TYR A 182 -16.51 11.41 18.77
CA TYR A 182 -16.81 10.01 19.08
C TYR A 182 -16.74 9.69 20.56
N GLU A 183 -15.71 10.19 21.25
CA GLU A 183 -15.53 9.99 22.70
C GLU A 183 -16.08 11.13 23.57
N GLN A 184 -16.51 12.25 22.96
CA GLN A 184 -16.93 13.48 23.64
C GLN A 184 -15.85 14.08 24.55
N LYS A 185 -14.61 14.15 24.08
CA LYS A 185 -13.45 14.63 24.83
C LYS A 185 -12.73 15.76 24.12
N LEU A 186 -12.25 16.71 24.89
CA LEU A 186 -11.41 17.80 24.42
C LEU A 186 -9.93 17.40 24.54
N ASN A 187 -9.21 17.44 23.43
CA ASN A 187 -7.78 17.19 23.38
C ASN A 187 -7.04 18.47 23.05
N LEU A 188 -6.38 19.05 24.04
CA LEU A 188 -5.67 20.30 23.90
C LEU A 188 -4.24 20.11 23.39
N PHE A 189 -3.83 20.95 22.46
CA PHE A 189 -2.48 20.94 21.91
C PHE A 189 -1.47 21.53 22.91
N GLN A 190 -0.53 20.75 23.32
CA GLN A 190 0.67 21.23 24.02
C GLN A 190 1.89 20.97 23.13
N PRO A 191 2.65 22.01 22.74
CA PRO A 191 3.85 21.87 21.93
C PRO A 191 4.93 21.12 22.74
N SER A 192 4.85 19.81 22.82
CA SER A 192 5.86 18.99 23.49
C SER A 192 6.32 17.85 22.58
N LYS A 193 7.60 17.49 22.70
CA LYS A 193 8.16 16.32 22.03
C LYS A 193 7.81 15.00 22.73
N GLN A 194 7.07 15.03 23.81
CA GLN A 194 6.65 13.89 24.60
C GLN A 194 5.20 13.51 24.28
N VAL A 195 4.88 12.25 24.44
CA VAL A 195 3.60 11.59 24.10
C VAL A 195 2.41 12.04 24.96
N VAL A 196 2.51 13.12 25.69
CA VAL A 196 1.45 13.55 26.63
C VAL A 196 0.57 14.60 25.98
N THR A 197 -0.61 14.21 25.52
CA THR A 197 -1.76 15.08 25.29
C THR A 197 -2.60 15.14 26.56
N GLU A 198 -2.97 16.31 27.00
CA GLU A 198 -3.93 16.46 28.10
C GLU A 198 -5.33 16.19 27.54
N LYS A 199 -5.87 15.01 27.87
CA LYS A 199 -7.26 14.65 27.55
C LYS A 199 -8.15 15.14 28.68
N VAL A 200 -9.06 16.04 28.37
CA VAL A 200 -10.03 16.59 29.34
C VAL A 200 -11.42 16.15 28.93
N GLU A 201 -12.11 15.47 29.82
CA GLU A 201 -13.54 15.22 29.63
C GLU A 201 -14.29 16.53 29.86
N VAL A 202 -14.91 17.06 28.82
CA VAL A 202 -15.61 18.33 28.84
C VAL A 202 -16.98 18.15 28.22
N ASP A 203 -18.02 18.51 28.97
CA ASP A 203 -19.34 18.66 28.40
C ASP A 203 -19.40 19.97 27.59
N ILE A 204 -19.60 19.85 26.27
CA ILE A 204 -19.65 20.98 25.35
C ILE A 204 -20.77 21.99 25.66
N HIS A 205 -21.81 21.57 26.37
CA HIS A 205 -22.96 22.40 26.71
C HIS A 205 -22.76 23.19 28.00
N THR A 206 -21.65 23.02 28.70
CA THR A 206 -21.33 23.70 29.95
C THR A 206 -20.30 24.82 29.77
N GLU A 207 -20.16 25.69 30.78
CA GLU A 207 -19.14 26.75 30.83
C GLU A 207 -17.70 26.14 30.97
N ASP A 208 -17.58 24.85 31.18
CA ASP A 208 -16.30 24.19 31.32
C ASP A 208 -15.46 24.26 30.02
N LEU A 209 -16.13 24.10 28.87
CA LEU A 209 -15.49 24.28 27.56
C LEU A 209 -14.94 25.72 27.41
N ASP A 210 -15.75 26.72 27.83
CA ASP A 210 -15.37 28.15 27.75
C ASP A 210 -14.11 28.43 28.59
N ASN A 211 -13.97 27.77 29.73
CA ASN A 211 -12.79 27.92 30.61
C ASN A 211 -11.49 27.34 29.95
N HIS A 212 -11.62 26.30 29.15
CA HIS A 212 -10.48 25.64 28.51
C HIS A 212 -9.99 26.36 27.23
N ILE A 213 -10.90 26.79 26.35
CA ILE A 213 -10.54 27.34 25.04
C ILE A 213 -10.95 28.83 24.84
N GLY A 214 -11.72 29.39 25.76
CA GLY A 214 -12.28 30.73 25.70
C GLY A 214 -13.64 30.78 25.02
N THR A 215 -14.54 31.64 25.52
CA THR A 215 -15.94 31.74 25.07
C THR A 215 -16.11 31.87 23.56
N PRO A 216 -15.36 32.73 22.83
CA PRO A 216 -15.54 32.83 21.37
C PRO A 216 -15.26 31.53 20.59
N LEU A 217 -14.26 30.77 21.00
CA LEU A 217 -13.93 29.49 20.36
C LEU A 217 -14.90 28.38 20.78
N ALA A 218 -15.39 28.43 22.03
CA ALA A 218 -16.39 27.49 22.52
C ALA A 218 -17.72 27.64 21.79
N GLU A 219 -18.19 28.91 21.60
CA GLU A 219 -19.40 29.18 20.84
C GLU A 219 -19.26 28.75 19.36
N LYS A 220 -18.12 29.07 18.75
CA LYS A 220 -17.81 28.62 17.39
C LYS A 220 -17.87 27.09 17.28
N LEU A 221 -17.18 26.38 18.17
CA LEU A 221 -17.16 24.92 18.18
C LEU A 221 -18.57 24.32 18.35
N ARG A 222 -19.39 24.85 19.26
CA ARG A 222 -20.78 24.40 19.44
C ARG A 222 -21.58 24.54 18.15
N SER A 223 -21.48 25.71 17.49
CA SER A 223 -22.16 25.96 16.22
C SER A 223 -21.71 25.05 15.10
N GLU A 224 -20.41 24.77 15.02
CA GLU A 224 -19.83 23.85 14.03
C GLU A 224 -20.27 22.40 14.27
N LEU A 225 -20.33 21.95 15.53
CA LEU A 225 -20.80 20.61 15.88
C LEU A 225 -22.30 20.43 15.58
N GLU A 226 -23.13 21.46 15.86
CA GLU A 226 -24.54 21.48 15.48
C GLU A 226 -24.71 21.35 13.95
N LEU A 227 -23.86 22.04 13.17
CA LEU A 227 -23.89 21.99 11.72
C LEU A 227 -23.47 20.59 11.23
N ILE A 228 -22.44 19.99 11.82
CA ILE A 228 -22.00 18.62 11.51
C ILE A 228 -23.15 17.62 11.72
N ASP A 229 -23.85 17.70 12.84
CA ASP A 229 -24.96 16.79 13.14
C ASP A 229 -26.18 17.02 12.25
N GLY A 230 -26.34 18.23 11.69
CA GLY A 230 -27.42 18.53 10.76
C GLY A 230 -27.13 18.16 9.30
N VAL A 231 -25.88 18.12 8.88
CA VAL A 231 -25.47 17.96 7.46
C VAL A 231 -24.94 16.57 7.16
N TYR A 232 -24.10 16.02 8.03
CA TYR A 232 -23.45 14.74 7.76
C TYR A 232 -24.19 13.57 8.41
N PRO A 233 -24.16 12.36 7.78
CA PRO A 233 -24.82 11.19 8.36
C PRO A 233 -24.22 10.84 9.73
N GLU A 234 -25.02 10.28 10.61
CA GLU A 234 -24.54 9.73 11.88
C GLU A 234 -23.57 8.58 11.60
N PHE A 235 -22.50 8.49 12.42
CA PHE A 235 -21.50 7.42 12.24
C PHE A 235 -22.09 6.05 12.53
N ASN A 236 -21.99 5.16 11.54
CA ASN A 236 -22.42 3.78 11.64
C ASN A 236 -21.25 2.86 11.22
N VAL A 237 -20.87 1.95 12.10
CA VAL A 237 -19.78 1.00 11.86
C VAL A 237 -20.10 0.07 10.67
N ASP A 238 -21.35 -0.34 10.49
CA ASP A 238 -21.73 -1.24 9.38
C ASP A 238 -21.55 -0.54 8.02
N ASP A 239 -21.86 0.74 7.91
CA ASP A 239 -21.68 1.51 6.68
C ASP A 239 -20.19 1.76 6.40
N TYR A 240 -19.38 1.98 7.45
CA TYR A 240 -17.94 2.01 7.34
C TYR A 240 -17.37 0.66 6.84
N LEU A 241 -17.80 -0.47 7.43
CA LEU A 241 -17.33 -1.80 7.03
C LEU A 241 -17.72 -2.20 5.59
N LYS A 242 -18.81 -1.64 5.07
CA LYS A 242 -19.21 -1.80 3.66
C LYS A 242 -18.43 -0.90 2.70
N GLY A 243 -17.69 0.09 3.20
CA GLY A 243 -17.01 1.11 2.40
C GLY A 243 -17.94 2.20 1.84
N GLU A 244 -19.09 2.43 2.47
CA GLU A 244 -20.09 3.43 2.10
C GLU A 244 -19.90 4.75 2.85
N LEU A 245 -19.27 4.71 4.03
CA LEU A 245 -18.99 5.85 4.90
C LEU A 245 -17.51 5.82 5.35
N ALA A 246 -16.82 6.94 5.26
CA ALA A 246 -15.46 7.11 5.78
C ALA A 246 -15.45 8.02 7.01
N PRO A 247 -15.01 7.52 8.19
CA PRO A 247 -14.74 8.39 9.32
C PRO A 247 -13.51 9.27 9.04
N VAL A 248 -13.61 10.56 9.43
CA VAL A 248 -12.56 11.56 9.22
C VAL A 248 -11.99 12.03 10.56
N PHE A 249 -10.66 12.00 10.64
CA PHE A 249 -9.89 12.51 11.79
C PHE A 249 -9.02 13.68 11.35
N PHE A 250 -8.98 14.72 12.16
CA PHE A 250 -8.10 15.87 11.97
C PHE A 250 -6.95 15.84 12.96
N GLY A 251 -5.74 16.20 12.51
CA GLY A 251 -4.60 16.19 13.42
C GLY A 251 -3.30 16.72 12.81
N SER A 252 -2.21 16.50 13.55
CA SER A 252 -0.83 16.75 13.12
C SER A 252 0.07 15.59 13.54
N ALA A 253 0.40 14.73 12.59
CA ALA A 253 1.30 13.61 12.87
C ALA A 253 2.67 14.08 13.38
N LEU A 254 3.21 15.21 12.90
CA LEU A 254 4.47 15.75 13.35
C LEU A 254 4.48 16.04 14.86
N ASN A 255 3.38 16.57 15.36
CA ASN A 255 3.22 17.01 16.74
C ASN A 255 2.53 15.99 17.65
N ASN A 256 2.35 14.75 17.22
CA ASN A 256 1.64 13.65 17.93
C ASN A 256 0.16 13.93 18.19
N PHE A 257 -0.49 14.75 17.38
CA PHE A 257 -1.81 15.26 17.67
C PHE A 257 -2.88 14.59 16.80
N GLY A 258 -3.98 14.15 17.42
CA GLY A 258 -5.04 13.42 16.73
C GLY A 258 -4.67 11.98 16.34
N VAL A 259 -3.43 11.55 16.59
CA VAL A 259 -2.93 10.23 16.17
C VAL A 259 -3.36 9.13 17.14
N GLN A 260 -3.36 9.43 18.45
CA GLN A 260 -3.81 8.47 19.45
C GLN A 260 -5.32 8.26 19.32
N GLU A 261 -6.09 9.31 19.11
CA GLU A 261 -7.54 9.27 18.88
C GLU A 261 -7.87 8.43 17.65
N LEU A 262 -7.12 8.62 16.58
CA LEU A 262 -7.22 7.77 15.38
C LEU A 262 -6.95 6.30 15.73
N LEU A 263 -5.87 6.00 16.46
CA LEU A 263 -5.47 4.63 16.77
C LEU A 263 -6.46 3.95 17.72
N ASP A 264 -6.90 4.66 18.78
CA ASP A 264 -7.87 4.16 19.75
C ASP A 264 -9.19 3.81 19.04
N CYS A 265 -9.74 4.71 18.23
CA CYS A 265 -10.95 4.45 17.48
C CYS A 265 -10.74 3.37 16.40
N PHE A 266 -9.58 3.39 15.71
CA PHE A 266 -9.28 2.42 14.66
C PHE A 266 -9.35 0.97 15.17
N VAL A 267 -8.75 0.66 16.32
CA VAL A 267 -8.72 -0.74 16.82
C VAL A 267 -10.11 -1.25 17.19
N GLU A 268 -11.03 -0.34 17.55
CA GLU A 268 -12.41 -0.67 17.87
C GLU A 268 -13.27 -0.91 16.63
N ILE A 269 -13.21 0.00 15.64
CA ILE A 269 -14.12 -0.03 14.48
C ILE A 269 -13.57 -0.81 13.28
N ALA A 270 -12.24 -0.94 13.14
CA ALA A 270 -11.63 -1.62 12.01
C ALA A 270 -12.02 -3.10 11.96
N PRO A 271 -12.20 -3.67 10.76
CA PRO A 271 -12.58 -5.07 10.64
C PRO A 271 -11.50 -6.01 11.19
N SER A 272 -11.93 -7.12 11.78
CA SER A 272 -11.12 -8.33 11.85
C SER A 272 -10.81 -8.83 10.43
N PRO A 273 -9.91 -9.81 10.24
CA PRO A 273 -9.61 -10.34 8.93
C PRO A 273 -10.87 -10.67 8.13
N ARG A 274 -10.92 -10.20 6.89
CA ARG A 274 -12.07 -10.32 6.00
C ARG A 274 -11.95 -11.57 5.12
N PRO A 275 -13.08 -12.13 4.63
CA PRO A 275 -13.08 -13.17 3.62
C PRO A 275 -12.29 -12.75 2.38
N VAL A 276 -11.54 -13.68 1.78
CA VAL A 276 -10.73 -13.43 0.59
C VAL A 276 -11.24 -14.26 -0.58
N GLN A 277 -11.45 -13.61 -1.72
CA GLN A 277 -11.94 -14.27 -2.92
C GLN A 277 -10.83 -15.02 -3.64
N ALA A 278 -10.96 -16.33 -3.79
CA ALA A 278 -10.22 -17.13 -4.74
C ALA A 278 -11.03 -17.36 -6.03
N GLU A 279 -10.41 -17.91 -7.06
CA GLU A 279 -11.11 -18.25 -8.31
C GLU A 279 -12.18 -19.32 -8.07
N GLU A 280 -11.85 -20.30 -7.23
CA GLU A 280 -12.67 -21.47 -6.97
C GLU A 280 -13.80 -21.21 -5.95
N ARG A 281 -13.52 -20.35 -4.95
CA ARG A 281 -14.47 -20.04 -3.87
C ARG A 281 -14.02 -18.85 -3.02
N GLU A 282 -14.89 -18.36 -2.18
CA GLU A 282 -14.55 -17.46 -1.09
C GLU A 282 -13.94 -18.25 0.09
N VAL A 283 -12.87 -17.73 0.67
CA VAL A 283 -12.15 -18.31 1.82
C VAL A 283 -12.47 -17.50 3.06
N GLN A 284 -13.00 -18.17 4.09
CA GLN A 284 -13.34 -17.54 5.37
C GLN A 284 -12.13 -17.59 6.33
N PRO A 285 -11.85 -16.52 7.08
CA PRO A 285 -10.71 -16.48 8.01
C PRO A 285 -10.73 -17.57 9.09
N GLU A 286 -11.92 -17.95 9.53
CA GLU A 286 -12.16 -18.93 10.60
C GLU A 286 -12.01 -20.38 10.16
N GLU A 287 -11.79 -20.64 8.89
CA GLU A 287 -11.58 -22.00 8.39
C GLU A 287 -10.37 -22.64 9.09
N PRO A 288 -10.45 -23.94 9.46
CA PRO A 288 -9.41 -24.57 10.27
C PRO A 288 -8.09 -24.78 9.53
N LYS A 289 -8.14 -24.90 8.19
CA LYS A 289 -6.97 -25.15 7.35
C LYS A 289 -6.29 -23.84 6.96
N PHE A 290 -4.98 -23.86 6.99
CA PHE A 290 -4.17 -22.74 6.52
C PHE A 290 -4.32 -22.56 5.01
N THR A 291 -4.56 -21.30 4.63
CA THR A 291 -4.38 -20.81 3.27
C THR A 291 -3.72 -19.43 3.33
N GLY A 292 -2.95 -19.11 2.29
CA GLY A 292 -2.33 -17.79 2.18
C GLY A 292 -1.80 -17.52 0.78
N PHE A 293 -1.57 -16.27 0.45
CA PHE A 293 -1.00 -15.88 -0.84
C PHE A 293 0.15 -14.87 -0.69
N VAL A 294 1.06 -14.93 -1.64
CA VAL A 294 2.22 -14.04 -1.73
C VAL A 294 1.82 -12.76 -2.47
N PHE A 295 1.82 -11.63 -1.79
CA PHE A 295 1.48 -10.34 -2.40
C PHE A 295 2.71 -9.48 -2.72
N LYS A 296 3.86 -9.79 -2.12
CA LYS A 296 5.10 -9.04 -2.27
C LYS A 296 6.31 -9.94 -2.14
N ILE A 297 7.36 -9.65 -2.90
CA ILE A 297 8.69 -10.26 -2.78
C ILE A 297 9.71 -9.14 -2.62
N THR A 298 10.68 -9.32 -1.73
CA THR A 298 11.80 -8.39 -1.56
C THR A 298 13.11 -9.15 -1.54
N ALA A 299 14.02 -8.79 -2.46
CA ALA A 299 15.36 -9.34 -2.48
C ALA A 299 16.33 -8.47 -1.67
N ASN A 300 17.45 -9.07 -1.26
CA ASN A 300 18.60 -8.40 -0.67
C ASN A 300 18.27 -7.50 0.56
N ILE A 301 17.29 -7.90 1.38
CA ILE A 301 16.97 -7.19 2.63
C ILE A 301 18.22 -7.14 3.55
N ASP A 302 19.04 -8.17 3.54
CA ASP A 302 20.35 -8.19 4.18
C ASP A 302 21.44 -8.11 3.09
N PRO A 303 22.24 -7.03 3.04
CA PRO A 303 23.31 -6.88 2.05
C PRO A 303 24.35 -8.00 2.08
N ASN A 304 24.51 -8.68 3.23
CA ASN A 304 25.47 -9.78 3.42
C ASN A 304 24.91 -11.15 2.99
N HIS A 305 23.59 -11.26 2.91
CA HIS A 305 22.89 -12.49 2.54
C HIS A 305 21.95 -12.23 1.38
N ARG A 306 22.29 -12.74 0.20
CA ARG A 306 21.49 -12.64 -1.03
C ARG A 306 20.27 -13.55 -0.96
N SER A 307 19.38 -13.30 0.00
CA SER A 307 18.12 -14.01 0.19
C SER A 307 16.94 -13.13 -0.20
N CYS A 308 15.96 -13.72 -0.84
CA CYS A 308 14.66 -13.12 -1.04
C CYS A 308 13.73 -13.48 0.12
N VAL A 309 12.75 -12.62 0.38
CA VAL A 309 11.66 -12.89 1.30
C VAL A 309 10.36 -12.69 0.55
N ALA A 310 9.53 -13.71 0.53
CA ALA A 310 8.17 -13.64 0.03
C ALA A 310 7.22 -13.30 1.18
N PHE A 311 6.50 -12.18 1.08
CA PHE A 311 5.51 -11.77 2.06
C PHE A 311 4.18 -12.43 1.73
N CYS A 312 3.73 -13.27 2.65
CA CYS A 312 2.50 -14.04 2.55
C CYS A 312 1.45 -13.52 3.53
N LYS A 313 0.27 -13.15 3.02
CA LYS A 313 -0.93 -12.90 3.82
C LYS A 313 -1.54 -14.23 4.22
N VAL A 314 -1.77 -14.46 5.50
CA VAL A 314 -2.54 -15.61 6.00
C VAL A 314 -4.02 -15.29 5.81
N CYS A 315 -4.72 -16.07 5.00
CA CYS A 315 -6.14 -15.84 4.66
C CYS A 315 -7.08 -16.65 5.55
N SER A 316 -6.68 -17.87 5.92
CA SER A 316 -7.47 -18.72 6.82
C SER A 316 -6.60 -19.58 7.71
N GLY A 317 -7.16 -20.05 8.80
CA GLY A 317 -6.56 -21.00 9.72
C GLY A 317 -5.32 -20.49 10.42
N LYS A 318 -4.38 -21.39 10.63
CA LYS A 318 -3.14 -21.14 11.36
C LYS A 318 -1.92 -21.65 10.59
N PHE A 319 -0.99 -20.78 10.29
CA PHE A 319 0.35 -21.16 9.86
C PHE A 319 1.15 -21.66 11.04
N THR A 320 1.88 -22.78 10.89
CA THR A 320 2.79 -23.31 11.89
C THR A 320 4.14 -23.62 11.25
N ARG A 321 5.23 -23.19 11.89
CA ARG A 321 6.60 -23.42 11.43
C ARG A 321 6.89 -24.90 11.22
N ASN A 322 7.67 -25.24 10.19
CA ASN A 322 8.05 -26.59 9.79
C ASN A 322 6.90 -27.53 9.39
N THR A 323 5.67 -27.03 9.31
CA THR A 323 4.54 -27.78 8.75
C THR A 323 4.65 -27.83 7.21
N PRO A 324 4.26 -28.95 6.58
CA PRO A 324 4.25 -29.05 5.13
C PRO A 324 3.05 -28.30 4.55
N TYR A 325 3.31 -27.38 3.61
CA TYR A 325 2.30 -26.64 2.85
C TYR A 325 2.45 -26.89 1.38
N LEU A 326 1.34 -27.02 0.67
CA LEU A 326 1.32 -27.16 -0.78
C LEU A 326 1.53 -25.79 -1.44
N HIS A 327 2.58 -25.67 -2.24
CA HIS A 327 2.76 -24.58 -3.17
C HIS A 327 1.97 -24.89 -4.45
N VAL A 328 0.83 -24.21 -4.65
CA VAL A 328 -0.17 -24.63 -5.65
C VAL A 328 0.38 -24.59 -7.07
N ARG A 329 1.02 -23.48 -7.50
CA ARG A 329 1.57 -23.34 -8.85
C ARG A 329 2.59 -24.46 -9.22
N HIS A 330 3.39 -24.89 -8.26
CA HIS A 330 4.38 -25.95 -8.51
C HIS A 330 3.88 -27.36 -8.18
N ASN A 331 2.73 -27.48 -7.55
CA ASN A 331 2.18 -28.72 -7.01
C ASN A 331 3.22 -29.48 -6.15
N LYS A 332 3.93 -28.73 -5.31
CA LYS A 332 5.00 -29.25 -4.44
C LYS A 332 4.78 -28.84 -3.00
N THR A 333 5.08 -29.76 -2.10
CA THR A 333 5.06 -29.48 -0.67
C THR A 333 6.35 -28.80 -0.24
N MET A 334 6.22 -27.71 0.51
CA MET A 334 7.32 -26.92 1.08
C MET A 334 7.22 -26.86 2.60
N ARG A 335 8.35 -26.69 3.28
CA ARG A 335 8.44 -26.45 4.73
C ARG A 335 9.30 -25.23 4.98
N PHE A 336 8.91 -24.42 5.96
CA PHE A 336 9.61 -23.18 6.29
C PHE A 336 10.21 -23.31 7.70
N SER A 337 11.52 -23.34 7.79
CA SER A 337 12.27 -23.46 9.05
C SER A 337 12.48 -22.13 9.76
N SER A 338 12.47 -21.03 9.01
CA SER A 338 12.75 -19.69 9.52
C SER A 338 11.80 -18.65 8.94
N PRO A 339 10.46 -18.83 9.07
CA PRO A 339 9.51 -17.78 8.71
C PRO A 339 9.74 -16.59 9.63
N THR A 340 9.57 -15.37 9.11
CA THR A 340 9.87 -14.15 9.84
C THR A 340 8.66 -13.24 9.95
N GLN A 341 8.54 -12.55 11.07
CA GLN A 341 7.73 -11.34 11.24
C GLN A 341 8.66 -10.13 11.30
N PHE A 342 8.11 -8.99 10.96
CA PHE A 342 8.85 -7.75 10.86
C PHE A 342 8.36 -6.77 11.91
N MET A 343 9.14 -6.60 12.98
CA MET A 343 8.92 -5.55 13.98
C MET A 343 9.83 -4.37 13.61
N ALA A 344 9.34 -3.47 12.75
CA ALA A 344 10.15 -2.40 12.20
C ALA A 344 11.42 -2.95 11.50
N GLN A 345 12.62 -2.61 11.97
CA GLN A 345 13.88 -3.12 11.41
C GLN A 345 14.32 -4.48 11.98
N ARG A 346 13.59 -5.02 12.95
CA ARG A 346 13.94 -6.30 13.58
C ARG A 346 13.16 -7.44 12.95
N LYS A 347 13.88 -8.48 12.57
CA LYS A 347 13.30 -9.74 12.12
C LYS A 347 13.23 -10.69 13.30
N THR A 348 12.07 -11.25 13.56
CA THR A 348 11.87 -12.31 14.54
C THR A 348 11.36 -13.55 13.87
N THR A 349 11.81 -14.73 14.30
CA THR A 349 11.28 -16.00 13.78
C THR A 349 9.89 -16.22 14.36
N VAL A 350 8.97 -16.66 13.53
CA VAL A 350 7.57 -16.91 13.89
C VAL A 350 7.34 -18.41 13.98
N ASP A 351 6.79 -18.86 15.10
CA ASP A 351 6.36 -20.25 15.25
C ASP A 351 4.94 -20.47 14.75
N GLU A 352 4.05 -19.51 14.98
CA GLU A 352 2.65 -19.55 14.58
C GLU A 352 2.17 -18.18 14.07
N ALA A 353 1.30 -18.19 13.05
CA ALA A 353 0.59 -17.02 12.56
C ALA A 353 -0.86 -17.39 12.21
N TRP A 354 -1.77 -16.45 12.38
CA TRP A 354 -3.20 -16.67 12.19
C TRP A 354 -3.74 -15.85 11.02
N ALA A 355 -4.93 -16.19 10.55
CA ALA A 355 -5.60 -15.37 9.54
C ALA A 355 -5.55 -13.89 9.90
N GLY A 356 -5.17 -13.06 8.95
CA GLY A 356 -4.89 -11.63 9.12
C GLY A 356 -3.40 -11.29 9.25
N ASP A 357 -2.56 -12.17 9.77
CA ASP A 357 -1.12 -11.93 9.88
C ASP A 357 -0.41 -11.91 8.51
N ILE A 358 0.72 -11.23 8.48
CA ILE A 358 1.64 -11.23 7.35
C ILE A 358 2.95 -11.86 7.79
N ILE A 359 3.38 -12.89 7.08
CA ILE A 359 4.63 -13.61 7.34
C ILE A 359 5.60 -13.48 6.19
N GLY A 360 6.87 -13.33 6.51
CA GLY A 360 7.97 -13.38 5.54
C GLY A 360 8.51 -14.80 5.41
N LEU A 361 8.40 -15.37 4.24
CA LEU A 361 8.89 -16.72 3.92
C LEU A 361 10.25 -16.60 3.22
N PRO A 362 11.30 -17.25 3.75
CA PRO A 362 12.59 -17.30 3.06
C PRO A 362 12.42 -17.92 1.67
N ASP A 363 12.94 -17.27 0.64
CA ASP A 363 12.82 -17.68 -0.74
C ASP A 363 14.18 -17.68 -1.46
N ASN A 364 14.36 -18.61 -2.35
CA ASN A 364 15.53 -18.75 -3.23
C ASN A 364 15.18 -18.44 -4.70
N GLY A 365 14.13 -17.67 -4.95
CA GLY A 365 13.62 -17.35 -6.29
C GLY A 365 12.58 -18.36 -6.80
N THR A 366 11.90 -19.06 -5.89
CA THR A 366 10.82 -20.02 -6.23
C THR A 366 9.47 -19.33 -6.33
N PHE A 367 9.21 -18.37 -5.43
CA PHE A 367 7.94 -17.68 -5.37
C PHE A 367 7.79 -16.62 -6.46
N LYS A 368 6.54 -16.45 -6.88
CA LYS A 368 6.06 -15.30 -7.64
C LYS A 368 4.96 -14.60 -6.86
N ILE A 369 4.75 -13.32 -7.15
CA ILE A 369 3.60 -12.58 -6.63
C ILE A 369 2.32 -13.27 -7.15
N GLY A 370 1.34 -13.48 -6.26
CA GLY A 370 0.14 -14.25 -6.53
C GLY A 370 0.21 -15.74 -6.17
N ASP A 371 1.39 -16.28 -5.88
CA ASP A 371 1.51 -17.69 -5.49
C ASP A 371 0.73 -18.00 -4.22
N THR A 372 0.05 -19.13 -4.23
CA THR A 372 -0.79 -19.62 -3.14
C THR A 372 -0.15 -20.78 -2.40
N LEU A 373 -0.27 -20.75 -1.08
CA LEU A 373 0.11 -21.82 -0.16
C LEU A 373 -1.12 -22.32 0.59
N THR A 374 -1.28 -23.65 0.67
CA THR A 374 -2.44 -24.28 1.34
C THR A 374 -2.05 -25.55 2.08
N GLU A 375 -2.96 -26.11 2.87
CA GLU A 375 -2.85 -27.47 3.43
C GLU A 375 -3.42 -28.55 2.49
N GLY A 376 -3.17 -28.41 1.17
CA GLY A 376 -3.47 -29.44 0.16
C GLY A 376 -4.65 -29.13 -0.74
N GLU A 377 -5.36 -28.02 -0.54
CA GLU A 377 -6.42 -27.55 -1.46
C GLU A 377 -5.79 -26.78 -2.63
N LEU A 378 -6.34 -26.97 -3.82
CA LEU A 378 -5.94 -26.20 -5.01
C LEU A 378 -6.78 -24.93 -5.06
N LEU A 379 -6.20 -23.82 -4.67
CA LEU A 379 -6.82 -22.49 -4.66
C LEU A 379 -5.92 -21.49 -5.36
N HIS A 380 -6.54 -20.56 -6.11
CA HIS A 380 -5.85 -19.43 -6.74
C HIS A 380 -6.51 -18.13 -6.26
N PHE A 381 -5.82 -17.39 -5.40
CA PHE A 381 -6.31 -16.11 -4.94
C PHE A 381 -6.24 -15.07 -6.07
N LYS A 382 -7.32 -14.32 -6.25
CA LYS A 382 -7.37 -13.24 -7.24
C LYS A 382 -6.48 -12.08 -6.79
N GLY A 383 -5.47 -11.80 -7.58
CA GLY A 383 -4.59 -10.64 -7.41
C GLY A 383 -5.15 -9.37 -8.03
N LEU A 384 -4.35 -8.30 -8.02
CA LEU A 384 -4.57 -7.17 -8.91
C LEU A 384 -3.76 -7.38 -10.19
N PRO A 385 -4.34 -7.09 -11.36
CA PRO A 385 -3.61 -7.21 -12.61
C PRO A 385 -2.45 -6.20 -12.66
N SER A 386 -1.37 -6.57 -13.33
CA SER A 386 -0.33 -5.61 -13.71
C SER A 386 -0.82 -4.79 -14.88
N PHE A 387 -0.82 -3.47 -14.72
CA PHE A 387 -1.26 -2.53 -15.77
C PHE A 387 -0.17 -2.33 -16.83
N SER A 388 -0.58 -1.95 -18.05
CA SER A 388 0.37 -1.57 -19.10
C SER A 388 1.26 -0.42 -18.63
N PRO A 389 2.59 -0.52 -18.77
CA PRO A 389 3.51 0.54 -18.44
C PRO A 389 3.25 1.82 -19.27
N GLU A 390 3.69 2.95 -18.71
CA GLU A 390 3.60 4.26 -19.37
C GLU A 390 4.91 4.69 -20.03
N MET A 391 6.04 4.14 -19.57
CA MET A 391 7.37 4.46 -20.07
C MET A 391 8.16 3.20 -20.39
N PHE A 392 8.93 3.25 -21.48
CA PHE A 392 9.69 2.10 -21.96
C PHE A 392 11.12 2.49 -22.31
N LYS A 393 12.08 1.65 -21.93
CA LYS A 393 13.48 1.79 -22.33
C LYS A 393 14.10 0.43 -22.62
N TYR A 394 14.97 0.35 -23.60
CA TYR A 394 15.88 -0.78 -23.71
C TYR A 394 16.89 -0.73 -22.55
N ILE A 395 17.18 -1.91 -22.00
CA ILE A 395 18.27 -2.09 -21.06
C ILE A 395 19.43 -2.82 -21.71
N GLU A 396 20.60 -2.22 -21.66
CA GLU A 396 21.81 -2.77 -22.24
C GLU A 396 22.90 -2.96 -21.19
N ASN A 397 23.69 -3.99 -21.39
CA ASN A 397 24.84 -4.24 -20.52
C ASN A 397 25.96 -3.25 -20.85
N ALA A 398 26.39 -2.47 -19.86
CA ALA A 398 27.50 -1.54 -20.01
C ALA A 398 28.87 -2.23 -19.84
N ASP A 399 28.92 -3.42 -19.21
CA ASP A 399 30.13 -4.21 -18.99
C ASP A 399 29.90 -5.69 -19.37
N PRO A 400 30.41 -6.14 -20.53
CA PRO A 400 30.23 -7.50 -21.01
C PRO A 400 30.65 -8.59 -20.00
N MET A 401 31.61 -8.29 -19.11
CA MET A 401 32.08 -9.22 -18.09
C MET A 401 31.06 -9.45 -16.98
N LYS A 402 30.05 -8.58 -16.85
CA LYS A 402 29.02 -8.60 -15.81
C LYS A 402 27.65 -9.08 -16.32
N THR A 403 27.58 -9.72 -17.49
CA THR A 403 26.32 -10.14 -18.11
C THR A 403 25.48 -11.04 -17.20
N LYS A 404 26.10 -11.98 -16.49
CA LYS A 404 25.40 -12.88 -15.57
C LYS A 404 24.81 -12.12 -14.36
N GLN A 405 25.56 -11.18 -13.81
CA GLN A 405 25.13 -10.35 -12.69
C GLN A 405 23.97 -9.44 -13.11
N LEU A 406 24.08 -8.81 -14.28
CA LEU A 406 23.03 -7.96 -14.83
C LEU A 406 21.73 -8.75 -15.05
N ASN A 407 21.81 -9.90 -15.71
CA ASN A 407 20.63 -10.73 -15.95
C ASN A 407 19.99 -11.18 -14.63
N LYS A 408 20.79 -11.66 -13.68
CA LYS A 408 20.30 -12.04 -12.35
C LYS A 408 19.63 -10.87 -11.63
N GLY A 409 20.23 -9.67 -11.68
CA GLY A 409 19.67 -8.47 -11.08
C GLY A 409 18.34 -8.08 -11.72
N ILE A 410 18.27 -8.08 -13.06
CA ILE A 410 17.02 -7.82 -13.78
C ILE A 410 15.94 -8.83 -13.35
N ASP A 411 16.26 -10.12 -13.37
CA ASP A 411 15.28 -11.17 -13.04
C ASP A 411 14.75 -11.01 -11.62
N GLN A 412 15.61 -10.75 -10.64
CA GLN A 412 15.18 -10.56 -9.25
C GLN A 412 14.37 -9.29 -9.05
N LEU A 413 14.76 -8.16 -9.67
CA LEU A 413 13.98 -6.91 -9.60
C LEU A 413 12.59 -7.05 -10.26
N MET A 414 12.52 -7.87 -11.32
CA MET A 414 11.21 -8.15 -11.94
C MET A 414 10.37 -9.12 -11.09
N ASP A 415 11.00 -10.07 -10.34
CA ASP A 415 10.29 -10.90 -9.37
C ASP A 415 9.68 -10.09 -8.23
N GLU A 416 10.37 -9.02 -7.81
CA GLU A 416 9.82 -8.07 -6.85
C GLU A 416 8.68 -7.21 -7.44
N GLY A 417 8.48 -7.24 -8.76
CA GLY A 417 7.48 -6.42 -9.44
C GLY A 417 7.82 -4.92 -9.48
N VAL A 418 9.12 -4.56 -9.43
CA VAL A 418 9.56 -3.17 -9.52
C VAL A 418 9.23 -2.57 -10.88
N ALA A 419 9.24 -3.38 -11.94
CA ALA A 419 8.92 -3.01 -13.31
C ALA A 419 8.51 -4.25 -14.12
N GLN A 420 8.19 -4.07 -15.36
CA GLN A 420 7.83 -5.16 -16.28
C GLN A 420 8.93 -5.37 -17.32
N LEU A 421 9.21 -6.65 -17.64
CA LEU A 421 10.19 -7.03 -18.64
C LEU A 421 9.51 -7.58 -19.88
N PHE A 422 9.89 -7.03 -21.02
CA PHE A 422 9.50 -7.52 -22.34
C PHE A 422 10.74 -7.87 -23.17
N VAL A 423 10.67 -8.96 -23.92
CA VAL A 423 11.70 -9.34 -24.89
C VAL A 423 11.16 -9.16 -26.30
N ASN A 424 11.71 -8.21 -27.02
CA ASN A 424 11.29 -7.92 -28.39
C ASN A 424 11.62 -9.12 -29.28
N GLN A 425 10.63 -9.62 -30.02
CA GLN A 425 10.77 -10.82 -30.86
C GLN A 425 11.60 -10.59 -32.13
N PHE A 426 11.65 -9.35 -32.63
CA PHE A 426 12.37 -8.99 -33.84
C PHE A 426 13.88 -8.93 -33.63
N ASN A 427 14.35 -8.33 -32.52
CA ASN A 427 15.76 -8.07 -32.27
C ASN A 427 16.32 -8.73 -31.00
N GLY A 428 15.49 -9.42 -30.23
CA GLY A 428 15.87 -10.09 -28.98
C GLY A 428 16.27 -9.16 -27.84
N ARG A 429 16.11 -7.83 -27.99
CA ARG A 429 16.50 -6.87 -26.96
C ARG A 429 15.49 -6.87 -25.79
N LYS A 430 16.01 -6.65 -24.59
CA LYS A 430 15.21 -6.51 -23.38
C LYS A 430 14.68 -5.08 -23.23
N ILE A 431 13.40 -4.95 -22.98
CA ILE A 431 12.69 -3.70 -22.73
C ILE A 431 12.18 -3.72 -21.30
N ILE A 432 12.46 -2.68 -20.55
CA ILE A 432 11.88 -2.44 -19.23
C ILE A 432 10.76 -1.42 -19.38
N GLY A 433 9.57 -1.82 -18.90
CA GLY A 433 8.39 -0.98 -18.83
C GLY A 433 8.14 -0.54 -17.38
N THR A 434 7.90 0.75 -17.17
CA THR A 434 7.67 1.36 -15.86
C THR A 434 6.48 2.32 -15.90
N VAL A 435 5.95 2.67 -14.73
CA VAL A 435 4.93 3.74 -14.61
C VAL A 435 5.59 5.11 -14.72
N GLY A 436 6.81 5.28 -14.17
CA GLY A 436 7.46 6.57 -14.17
C GLY A 436 8.99 6.52 -14.25
N GLN A 437 9.58 7.71 -14.42
CA GLN A 437 11.03 7.86 -14.63
C GLN A 437 11.86 7.42 -13.41
N LEU A 438 11.36 7.64 -12.20
CA LEU A 438 12.09 7.34 -10.97
C LEU A 438 12.34 5.84 -10.80
N GLN A 439 11.47 4.97 -11.32
CA GLN A 439 11.68 3.52 -11.29
C GLN A 439 12.95 3.13 -12.07
N PHE A 440 13.23 3.75 -13.22
CA PHE A 440 14.48 3.48 -13.96
C PHE A 440 15.71 3.85 -13.14
N GLU A 441 15.67 4.97 -12.40
CA GLU A 441 16.77 5.39 -11.53
C GLU A 441 16.98 4.43 -10.36
N VAL A 442 15.90 3.95 -9.76
CA VAL A 442 15.93 2.94 -8.69
C VAL A 442 16.48 1.62 -9.21
N ILE A 443 16.03 1.15 -10.36
CA ILE A 443 16.53 -0.08 -10.99
C ILE A 443 18.04 0.04 -11.27
N GLN A 444 18.47 1.15 -11.87
CA GLN A 444 19.88 1.38 -12.14
C GLN A 444 20.72 1.39 -10.85
N TYR A 445 20.29 2.15 -9.84
CA TYR A 445 20.96 2.22 -8.56
C TYR A 445 21.11 0.83 -7.91
N ARG A 446 20.03 0.04 -7.91
CA ARG A 446 20.02 -1.30 -7.33
C ARG A 446 20.91 -2.28 -8.12
N LEU A 447 20.88 -2.24 -9.47
CA LEU A 447 21.76 -3.05 -10.32
C LEU A 447 23.24 -2.74 -10.05
N GLU A 448 23.59 -1.47 -9.89
CA GLU A 448 24.97 -1.05 -9.62
C GLU A 448 25.44 -1.43 -8.21
N ASN A 449 24.62 -1.17 -7.19
CA ASN A 449 25.02 -1.31 -5.78
C ASN A 449 24.80 -2.72 -5.20
N GLU A 450 23.71 -3.39 -5.59
CA GLU A 450 23.39 -4.73 -5.07
C GLU A 450 23.98 -5.86 -5.92
N TYR A 451 24.05 -5.67 -7.25
CA TYR A 451 24.49 -6.70 -8.19
C TYR A 451 25.87 -6.43 -8.81
N ASN A 452 26.44 -5.25 -8.54
CA ASN A 452 27.71 -4.79 -9.14
C ASN A 452 27.68 -4.87 -10.68
N ALA A 453 26.55 -4.48 -11.28
CA ALA A 453 26.31 -4.54 -12.72
C ALA A 453 25.82 -3.19 -13.24
N LYS A 454 26.60 -2.58 -14.13
CA LYS A 454 26.23 -1.30 -14.77
C LYS A 454 25.36 -1.56 -16.00
N CYS A 455 24.30 -0.78 -16.15
CA CYS A 455 23.44 -0.81 -17.34
C CYS A 455 23.46 0.55 -18.05
N ARG A 456 23.02 0.53 -19.30
CA ARG A 456 22.70 1.72 -20.10
C ARG A 456 21.26 1.67 -20.50
N TRP A 457 20.64 2.83 -20.50
CA TRP A 457 19.27 3.01 -20.95
C TRP A 457 19.24 3.65 -22.32
N GLU A 458 18.50 3.04 -23.23
CA GLU A 458 18.17 3.63 -24.53
C GLU A 458 16.66 3.91 -24.56
N PRO A 459 16.24 5.17 -24.68
CA PRO A 459 14.81 5.51 -24.70
C PRO A 459 14.08 4.82 -25.84
N LEU A 460 12.88 4.35 -25.58
CA LEU A 460 12.00 3.72 -26.55
C LEU A 460 10.64 4.41 -26.50
N SER A 461 10.25 5.01 -27.62
CA SER A 461 8.93 5.66 -27.73
C SER A 461 7.90 4.59 -28.06
N LEU A 462 7.12 4.19 -27.07
CA LEU A 462 5.96 3.32 -27.20
C LEU A 462 4.76 3.99 -26.55
N TYR A 463 3.59 3.73 -27.11
CA TYR A 463 2.32 4.23 -26.59
C TYR A 463 1.73 3.30 -25.52
N LYS A 464 1.65 1.99 -25.83
CA LYS A 464 1.07 0.98 -24.94
C LYS A 464 1.65 -0.41 -25.18
N ALA A 465 1.74 -1.21 -24.13
CA ALA A 465 1.90 -2.65 -24.20
C ALA A 465 0.50 -3.31 -24.05
N CYS A 466 0.16 -4.19 -24.97
CA CYS A 466 -1.12 -4.88 -24.98
C CYS A 466 -0.88 -6.39 -25.00
N TRP A 467 -1.39 -7.10 -24.02
CA TRP A 467 -1.46 -8.57 -24.07
C TRP A 467 -2.53 -8.97 -25.08
N ILE A 468 -2.20 -9.90 -25.95
CA ILE A 468 -3.11 -10.29 -27.03
C ILE A 468 -3.60 -11.73 -26.86
N GLU A 469 -4.87 -11.90 -27.12
CA GLU A 469 -5.56 -13.19 -27.08
C GLU A 469 -6.51 -13.30 -28.29
N SER A 470 -6.69 -14.51 -28.81
CA SER A 470 -7.68 -14.78 -29.84
C SER A 470 -8.24 -16.19 -29.71
N ASP A 471 -9.52 -16.33 -29.93
CA ASP A 471 -10.20 -17.61 -30.06
C ASP A 471 -9.89 -18.29 -31.42
N ASP A 472 -9.31 -17.53 -32.38
CA ASP A 472 -8.84 -18.02 -33.69
C ASP A 472 -7.30 -18.06 -33.73
N PRO A 473 -6.68 -19.24 -33.55
CA PRO A 473 -5.22 -19.39 -33.62
C PRO A 473 -4.62 -18.99 -34.97
N ALA A 474 -5.35 -19.16 -36.08
CA ALA A 474 -4.87 -18.81 -37.41
C ALA A 474 -4.76 -17.29 -37.58
N GLU A 475 -5.74 -16.53 -37.09
CA GLU A 475 -5.70 -15.07 -37.10
C GLU A 475 -4.61 -14.54 -36.17
N LEU A 476 -4.42 -15.16 -34.99
CA LEU A 476 -3.34 -14.78 -34.08
C LEU A 476 -1.95 -14.96 -34.71
N GLU A 477 -1.72 -16.07 -35.41
CA GLU A 477 -0.45 -16.29 -36.12
C GLU A 477 -0.26 -15.35 -37.31
N ALA A 478 -1.34 -15.03 -38.04
CA ALA A 478 -1.31 -14.04 -39.11
C ALA A 478 -0.96 -12.63 -38.57
N PHE A 479 -1.55 -12.27 -37.43
CA PHE A 479 -1.25 -11.04 -36.71
C PHE A 479 0.23 -10.96 -36.33
N LYS A 480 0.76 -11.98 -35.64
CA LYS A 480 2.15 -12.03 -35.22
C LYS A 480 3.12 -11.87 -36.39
N LYS A 481 2.83 -12.54 -37.53
CA LYS A 481 3.64 -12.39 -38.74
C LYS A 481 3.58 -10.98 -39.32
N ARG A 482 2.37 -10.39 -39.44
CA ARG A 482 2.18 -9.07 -40.01
C ARG A 482 2.74 -7.96 -39.13
N LYS A 483 2.66 -8.13 -37.80
CA LYS A 483 3.09 -7.15 -36.82
C LYS A 483 4.39 -7.54 -36.11
N TYR A 484 5.21 -8.41 -36.70
CA TYR A 484 6.38 -9.02 -36.09
C TYR A 484 7.34 -8.04 -35.38
N GLN A 485 7.53 -6.84 -35.94
CA GLN A 485 8.39 -5.80 -35.36
C GLN A 485 7.89 -5.27 -34.02
N TYR A 486 6.58 -5.32 -33.80
CA TYR A 486 5.90 -4.86 -32.59
C TYR A 486 5.63 -5.99 -31.56
N MET A 487 6.02 -7.22 -31.91
CA MET A 487 5.79 -8.36 -31.03
C MET A 487 6.88 -8.50 -30.00
N ALA A 488 6.46 -8.75 -28.76
CA ALA A 488 7.32 -9.10 -27.65
C ALA A 488 6.75 -10.27 -26.86
N LYS A 489 7.57 -10.86 -26.02
CA LYS A 489 7.15 -11.77 -24.96
C LYS A 489 7.35 -11.09 -23.63
N ASP A 490 6.37 -11.23 -22.74
CA ASP A 490 6.56 -10.89 -21.36
C ASP A 490 7.39 -11.99 -20.64
N ARG A 491 7.59 -11.82 -19.35
CA ARG A 491 8.37 -12.74 -18.53
C ARG A 491 7.77 -14.15 -18.42
N ASP A 492 6.44 -14.26 -18.49
CA ASP A 492 5.71 -15.53 -18.44
C ASP A 492 5.56 -16.18 -19.84
N GLY A 493 6.13 -15.56 -20.86
CA GLY A 493 6.12 -16.05 -22.23
C GLY A 493 4.85 -15.71 -23.02
N ARG A 494 3.98 -14.86 -22.45
CA ARG A 494 2.74 -14.41 -23.14
C ARG A 494 3.07 -13.44 -24.28
N ASP A 495 2.23 -13.46 -25.29
CA ASP A 495 2.37 -12.57 -26.43
C ASP A 495 1.92 -11.15 -26.10
N VAL A 496 2.78 -10.19 -26.36
CA VAL A 496 2.53 -8.77 -26.12
C VAL A 496 2.75 -7.99 -27.42
N PHE A 497 1.79 -7.17 -27.77
CA PHE A 497 1.88 -6.20 -28.85
C PHE A 497 2.30 -4.84 -28.28
N LEU A 498 3.46 -4.34 -28.73
CA LEU A 498 4.03 -3.06 -28.31
C LEU A 498 3.66 -1.99 -29.35
N ALA A 499 2.55 -1.30 -29.12
CA ALA A 499 2.11 -0.24 -30.03
C ALA A 499 2.97 1.02 -29.85
N ASP A 500 3.52 1.57 -30.93
CA ASP A 500 4.31 2.81 -30.93
C ASP A 500 3.42 4.07 -30.90
N SER A 501 2.17 3.94 -31.34
CA SER A 501 1.20 5.04 -31.32
C SER A 501 -0.23 4.54 -31.16
N GLY A 502 -1.13 5.44 -30.71
CA GLY A 502 -2.56 5.13 -30.61
C GLY A 502 -3.16 4.78 -31.98
N TYR A 503 -2.65 5.38 -33.07
CA TYR A 503 -3.07 5.07 -34.42
C TYR A 503 -2.72 3.63 -34.82
N VAL A 504 -1.50 3.18 -34.53
CA VAL A 504 -1.06 1.80 -34.84
C VAL A 504 -1.89 0.78 -34.06
N LEU A 505 -2.25 1.07 -32.80
CA LEU A 505 -3.13 0.23 -32.01
C LEU A 505 -4.54 0.17 -32.60
N GLN A 506 -5.11 1.32 -32.93
CA GLN A 506 -6.45 1.40 -33.54
C GLN A 506 -6.52 0.65 -34.87
N MET A 507 -5.52 0.81 -35.75
CA MET A 507 -5.44 0.07 -36.99
C MET A 507 -5.30 -1.43 -36.77
N ALA A 508 -4.54 -1.85 -35.77
CA ALA A 508 -4.42 -3.26 -35.41
C ALA A 508 -5.77 -3.86 -34.97
N GLN A 509 -6.53 -3.12 -34.15
CA GLN A 509 -7.87 -3.52 -33.71
C GLN A 509 -8.90 -3.57 -34.85
N MET A 510 -8.79 -2.68 -35.83
CA MET A 510 -9.67 -2.66 -37.00
C MET A 510 -9.38 -3.80 -37.99
N ASP A 511 -8.09 -4.09 -38.22
CA ASP A 511 -7.63 -5.11 -39.18
C ASP A 511 -7.86 -6.55 -38.68
N PHE A 512 -7.86 -6.76 -37.36
CA PHE A 512 -7.93 -8.08 -36.71
C PHE A 512 -9.00 -8.08 -35.61
N LYS A 513 -10.23 -8.35 -36.01
CA LYS A 513 -11.42 -8.20 -35.15
C LYS A 513 -11.58 -9.29 -34.09
N HIS A 514 -10.98 -10.45 -34.28
CA HIS A 514 -11.03 -11.55 -33.32
C HIS A 514 -9.86 -11.56 -32.35
N ILE A 515 -8.96 -10.57 -32.45
CA ILE A 515 -7.90 -10.38 -31.48
C ILE A 515 -8.38 -9.42 -30.38
N LYS A 516 -8.35 -9.90 -29.14
CA LYS A 516 -8.59 -9.10 -27.97
C LYS A 516 -7.26 -8.44 -27.53
N PHE A 517 -7.30 -7.15 -27.25
CA PHE A 517 -6.16 -6.38 -26.77
C PHE A 517 -6.40 -5.97 -25.32
N HIS A 518 -5.67 -6.56 -24.40
CA HIS A 518 -5.78 -6.29 -22.98
C HIS A 518 -4.71 -5.32 -22.52
N PHE A 519 -5.09 -4.34 -21.70
CA PHE A 519 -4.17 -3.35 -21.11
C PHE A 519 -3.70 -3.78 -19.72
N THR A 520 -4.09 -4.95 -19.29
CA THR A 520 -3.69 -5.58 -18.04
C THR A 520 -3.20 -7.01 -18.34
N SER A 521 -2.36 -7.54 -17.46
CA SER A 521 -1.75 -8.85 -17.66
C SER A 521 -2.62 -10.03 -17.25
N GLU A 522 -3.73 -9.77 -16.58
CA GLU A 522 -4.75 -10.77 -16.20
C GLU A 522 -6.05 -10.49 -16.97
N PHE A 523 -6.54 -11.51 -17.60
CA PHE A 523 -7.76 -11.46 -18.43
C PHE A 523 -8.41 -12.84 -18.53
#